data_b61223b1b88f8370278ab20a8ce63e0e
#
_entry.id   b61223b1b88f8370278ab20a8ce63e0e
#
_cell.length_a   1.000
_cell.length_b   1.000
_cell.length_c   1.000
_cell.angle_alpha   90.00
_cell.angle_beta   90.00
_cell.angle_gamma   90.00
#
_symmetry.space_group_name_H-M   'P 1'
#
loop_
_entity.id
_entity.type
_entity.pdbx_description
1 polymer ?
#
loop_
_entity_poly.entity_id
_entity_poly.type
_entity_poly.pdbx_seq_one_letter_code
_entity_poly.pdbx_strand_id
1 'polypeptide(L)'
;IILILFLLVHGILSGFLFFLVDQIYKQFMTRQLSQIAGISKLSPALHLIIWFAILIFRGFPIFIKFFIEYELLLTLINNFYIIGAIYFFIISFFGVIGFSRVWLSMLYGQPTIKTSKLVFKKDFIIGFSFISLLFFLQIFF
;
A
#
# COMPACT_ATOMS: atom_id res chain seq x y z
N ILE A 1 -11.80 15.77 -13.27
CA ILE A 1 -10.92 16.08 -12.12
C ILE A 1 -10.72 14.83 -11.27
N ILE A 2 -11.75 14.15 -10.77
CA ILE A 2 -11.67 12.96 -9.91
C ILE A 2 -10.82 11.83 -10.54
N LEU A 3 -10.99 11.57 -11.85
CA LEU A 3 -10.21 10.55 -12.54
C LEU A 3 -8.71 10.87 -12.58
N ILE A 4 -8.36 12.13 -12.82
CA ILE A 4 -6.97 12.59 -12.85
C ILE A 4 -6.32 12.40 -11.48
N LEU A 5 -7.05 12.72 -10.43
CA LEU A 5 -6.62 12.50 -9.05
C LEU A 5 -6.44 11.04 -8.70
N PHE A 6 -7.39 10.21 -9.12
CA PHE A 6 -7.29 8.77 -8.93
C PHE A 6 -6.00 8.24 -9.58
N LEU A 7 -5.71 8.65 -10.82
CA LEU A 7 -4.49 8.26 -11.53
C LEU A 7 -3.22 8.77 -10.83
N LEU A 8 -3.23 10.00 -10.34
CA LEU A 8 -2.10 10.60 -9.64
C LEU A 8 -1.81 9.85 -8.33
N VAL A 9 -2.81 9.65 -7.49
CA VAL A 9 -2.68 8.92 -6.23
C VAL A 9 -2.27 7.47 -6.47
N HIS A 10 -2.83 6.82 -7.48
CA HIS A 10 -2.44 5.47 -7.88
C HIS A 10 -0.98 5.40 -8.31
N GLY A 11 -0.50 6.36 -9.10
CA GLY A 11 0.91 6.45 -9.52
C GLY A 11 1.87 6.59 -8.34
N ILE A 12 1.55 7.46 -7.38
CA ILE A 12 2.35 7.65 -6.17
C ILE A 12 2.37 6.36 -5.33
N LEU A 13 1.21 5.72 -5.13
CA LEU A 13 1.12 4.46 -4.39
C LEU A 13 1.90 3.34 -5.07
N SER A 14 1.83 3.24 -6.39
CA SER A 14 2.60 2.24 -7.14
C SER A 14 4.10 2.44 -6.96
N GLY A 15 4.60 3.68 -7.07
CA GLY A 15 5.99 4.02 -6.81
C GLY A 15 6.42 3.64 -5.39
N PHE A 16 5.56 3.91 -4.41
CA PHE A 16 5.81 3.53 -3.01
C PHE A 16 5.89 2.01 -2.81
N LEU A 17 5.01 1.24 -3.45
CA LEU A 17 5.05 -0.22 -3.38
C LEU A 17 6.32 -0.79 -4.02
N PHE A 18 6.76 -0.26 -5.17
CA PHE A 18 8.03 -0.67 -5.78
C PHE A 18 9.22 -0.37 -4.87
N PHE A 19 9.22 0.78 -4.21
CA PHE A 19 10.23 1.11 -3.21
C PHE A 19 10.25 0.07 -2.06
N LEU A 20 9.09 -0.32 -1.53
CA LEU A 20 9.00 -1.32 -0.47
C LEU A 20 9.50 -2.70 -0.92
N VAL A 21 9.18 -3.11 -2.14
CA VAL A 21 9.68 -4.36 -2.73
C VAL A 21 11.20 -4.34 -2.83
N ASP A 22 11.80 -3.21 -3.23
CA ASP A 22 13.24 -3.04 -3.27
C ASP A 22 13.88 -3.17 -1.88
N GLN A 23 13.27 -2.58 -0.85
CA GLN A 23 13.74 -2.70 0.53
C GLN A 23 13.69 -4.16 1.04
N ILE A 24 12.63 -4.88 0.73
CA ILE A 24 12.50 -6.29 1.07
C ILE A 24 13.56 -7.10 0.32
N TYR A 25 13.73 -6.84 -0.97
CA TYR A 25 14.76 -7.52 -1.77
C TYR A 25 16.17 -7.31 -1.22
N LYS A 26 16.52 -6.09 -0.80
CA LYS A 26 17.82 -5.79 -0.18
C LYS A 26 18.06 -6.58 1.11
N GLN A 27 17.00 -6.89 1.86
CA GLN A 27 17.12 -7.67 3.09
C GLN A 27 17.21 -9.17 2.84
N PHE A 28 16.35 -9.70 1.98
CA PHE A 28 16.20 -11.15 1.78
C PHE A 28 17.00 -11.70 0.61
N MET A 29 17.46 -10.83 -0.29
CA MET A 29 18.18 -11.18 -1.54
C MET A 29 17.43 -12.19 -2.43
N THR A 30 16.10 -12.24 -2.28
CA THR A 30 15.22 -13.11 -3.04
C THR A 30 13.92 -12.39 -3.40
N ARG A 31 13.28 -12.83 -4.48
CA ARG A 31 11.95 -12.38 -4.91
C ARG A 31 10.87 -13.45 -4.71
N GLN A 32 11.25 -14.62 -4.20
CA GLN A 32 10.32 -15.70 -3.94
C GLN A 32 9.56 -15.44 -2.63
N LEU A 33 8.25 -15.27 -2.71
CA LEU A 33 7.39 -14.98 -1.56
C LEU A 33 7.47 -16.05 -0.47
N SER A 34 7.65 -17.32 -0.86
CA SER A 34 7.78 -18.44 0.08
C SER A 34 9.03 -18.38 0.97
N GLN A 35 10.04 -17.61 0.54
CA GLN A 35 11.30 -17.41 1.26
C GLN A 35 11.34 -16.12 2.09
N ILE A 36 10.30 -15.30 2.02
CA ILE A 36 10.21 -14.02 2.71
C ILE A 36 9.20 -14.16 3.84
N ALA A 37 9.68 -14.17 5.09
CA ALA A 37 8.82 -14.23 6.26
C ALA A 37 9.48 -13.57 7.48
N GLY A 38 8.67 -13.13 8.44
CA GLY A 38 9.14 -12.62 9.72
C GLY A 38 9.77 -11.23 9.68
N ILE A 39 9.37 -10.36 8.73
CA ILE A 39 9.86 -8.97 8.63
C ILE A 39 9.64 -8.22 9.95
N SER A 40 8.54 -8.49 10.66
CA SER A 40 8.22 -7.86 11.94
C SER A 40 9.29 -8.07 13.02
N LYS A 41 9.97 -9.22 12.98
CA LYS A 41 11.05 -9.57 13.93
C LYS A 41 12.42 -9.05 13.51
N LEU A 42 12.63 -8.91 12.19
CA LEU A 42 13.91 -8.50 11.61
C LEU A 42 14.08 -6.99 11.55
N SER A 43 13.04 -6.27 11.18
CA SER A 43 13.07 -4.81 11.02
C SER A 43 11.73 -4.18 11.42
N PRO A 44 11.61 -3.67 12.66
CA PRO A 44 10.39 -3.03 13.12
C PRO A 44 10.05 -1.76 12.32
N ALA A 45 11.05 -1.04 11.81
CA ALA A 45 10.85 0.13 10.99
C ALA A 45 10.19 -0.21 9.64
N LEU A 46 10.72 -1.23 8.94
CA LEU A 46 10.13 -1.70 7.68
C LEU A 46 8.73 -2.28 7.91
N HIS A 47 8.52 -2.99 9.01
CA HIS A 47 7.22 -3.49 9.43
C HIS A 47 6.17 -2.36 9.54
N LEU A 48 6.51 -1.25 10.23
CA LEU A 48 5.61 -0.09 10.35
C LEU A 48 5.30 0.54 9.00
N ILE A 49 6.30 0.74 8.14
CA ILE A 49 6.10 1.32 6.82
C ILE A 49 5.18 0.43 5.96
N ILE A 50 5.36 -0.88 6.00
CA ILE A 50 4.50 -1.83 5.29
C ILE A 50 3.08 -1.78 5.83
N TRP A 51 2.87 -1.67 7.14
CA TRP A 51 1.55 -1.49 7.72
C TRP A 51 0.85 -0.23 7.21
N PHE A 52 1.55 0.90 7.18
CA PHE A 52 1.01 2.14 6.59
C PHE A 52 0.66 1.95 5.12
N ALA A 53 1.53 1.28 4.34
CA ALA A 53 1.25 0.97 2.94
C ALA A 53 -0.03 0.14 2.77
N ILE A 54 -0.23 -0.87 3.61
CA ILE A 54 -1.44 -1.70 3.61
C ILE A 54 -2.68 -0.85 3.90
N LEU A 55 -2.63 0.01 4.92
CA LEU A 55 -3.76 0.87 5.31
C LEU A 55 -4.12 1.87 4.20
N ILE A 56 -3.11 2.51 3.59
CA ILE A 56 -3.32 3.45 2.49
C ILE A 56 -3.91 2.73 1.28
N PHE A 57 -3.35 1.58 0.92
CA PHE A 57 -3.79 0.81 -0.23
C PHE A 57 -5.21 0.24 -0.05
N ARG A 58 -5.58 -0.08 1.19
CA ARG A 58 -6.94 -0.50 1.55
C ARG A 58 -7.98 0.62 1.46
N GLY A 59 -7.55 1.87 1.28
CA GLY A 59 -8.46 3.01 1.33
C GLY A 59 -9.08 3.16 2.72
N PHE A 60 -8.24 3.12 3.77
CA PHE A 60 -8.72 3.41 5.12
C PHE A 60 -9.24 4.85 5.18
N PRO A 61 -10.35 5.16 5.91
CA PRO A 61 -11.05 6.45 5.84
C PRO A 61 -10.22 7.69 6.11
N ILE A 62 -9.04 7.55 6.71
CA ILE A 62 -8.11 8.66 7.00
C ILE A 62 -7.31 9.08 5.74
N PHE A 63 -7.22 8.23 4.71
CA PHE A 63 -6.36 8.47 3.55
C PHE A 63 -7.14 8.97 2.34
N ILE A 64 -6.50 9.84 1.55
CA ILE A 64 -7.06 10.44 0.34
C ILE A 64 -7.65 9.42 -0.65
N LYS A 65 -7.07 8.24 -0.73
CA LYS A 65 -7.54 7.17 -1.61
C LYS A 65 -9.00 6.79 -1.32
N PHE A 66 -9.40 6.72 -0.06
CA PHE A 66 -10.77 6.43 0.33
C PHE A 66 -11.76 7.48 -0.21
N PHE A 67 -11.44 8.75 -0.06
CA PHE A 67 -12.30 9.84 -0.52
C PHE A 67 -12.47 9.83 -2.03
N ILE A 68 -11.38 9.57 -2.77
CA ILE A 68 -11.42 9.48 -4.23
C ILE A 68 -12.25 8.28 -4.69
N GLU A 69 -12.10 7.11 -4.07
CA GLU A 69 -12.88 5.91 -4.40
C GLU A 69 -14.36 6.12 -4.07
N TYR A 70 -14.66 6.78 -2.97
CA TYR A 70 -16.02 7.12 -2.55
C TYR A 70 -16.69 8.08 -3.55
N GLU A 71 -16.03 9.15 -3.93
CA GLU A 71 -16.51 10.12 -4.92
C GLU A 71 -16.70 9.47 -6.30
N LEU A 72 -15.81 8.56 -6.68
CA LEU A 72 -15.94 7.82 -7.93
C LEU A 72 -17.17 6.90 -7.90
N LEU A 73 -17.41 6.22 -6.79
CA LEU A 73 -18.63 5.42 -6.58
C LEU A 73 -19.89 6.27 -6.67
N LEU A 74 -19.94 7.42 -5.99
CA LEU A 74 -21.06 8.34 -6.05
C LEU A 74 -21.33 8.83 -7.48
N THR A 75 -20.27 9.15 -8.21
CA THR A 75 -20.38 9.59 -9.60
C THR A 75 -20.98 8.49 -10.49
N LEU A 76 -20.57 7.24 -10.31
CA LEU A 76 -21.15 6.10 -11.04
C LEU A 76 -22.63 5.90 -10.74
N ILE A 77 -23.01 5.99 -9.48
CA ILE A 77 -24.42 5.83 -9.04
C ILE A 77 -25.28 6.97 -9.58
N ASN A 78 -24.83 8.21 -9.44
CA ASN A 78 -25.59 9.39 -9.86
C ASN A 78 -25.79 9.45 -11.38
N ASN A 79 -24.90 8.88 -12.17
CA ASN A 79 -25.03 8.77 -13.61
C ASN A 79 -25.73 7.46 -14.07
N PHE A 80 -26.39 6.76 -13.19
CA PHE A 80 -27.10 5.49 -13.42
C PHE A 80 -26.23 4.34 -13.95
N TYR A 81 -24.92 4.39 -13.75
CA TYR A 81 -24.02 3.28 -14.06
C TYR A 81 -23.94 2.27 -12.90
N ILE A 82 -25.09 1.76 -12.47
CA ILE A 82 -25.19 0.88 -11.29
C ILE A 82 -24.35 -0.39 -11.47
N ILE A 83 -24.35 -0.98 -12.65
CA ILE A 83 -23.53 -2.17 -12.95
C ILE A 83 -22.04 -1.85 -12.76
N GLY A 84 -21.59 -0.68 -13.26
CA GLY A 84 -20.22 -0.22 -13.06
C GLY A 84 -19.85 -0.03 -11.61
N ALA A 85 -20.74 0.52 -10.78
CA ALA A 85 -20.54 0.67 -9.34
C ALA A 85 -20.41 -0.68 -8.63
N ILE A 86 -21.24 -1.66 -8.98
CA ILE A 86 -21.17 -3.02 -8.44
C ILE A 86 -19.83 -3.68 -8.80
N TYR A 87 -19.42 -3.60 -10.07
CA TYR A 87 -18.12 -4.13 -10.53
C TYR A 87 -16.95 -3.48 -9.79
N PHE A 88 -16.96 -2.16 -9.66
CA PHE A 88 -15.92 -1.43 -8.94
C PHE A 88 -15.82 -1.89 -7.48
N PHE A 89 -16.96 -2.05 -6.80
CA PHE A 89 -17.00 -2.53 -5.41
C PHE A 89 -16.44 -3.95 -5.28
N ILE A 90 -16.84 -4.87 -6.16
CA ILE A 90 -16.38 -6.26 -6.14
C ILE A 90 -14.86 -6.32 -6.38
N ILE A 91 -14.34 -5.62 -7.38
CA ILE A 91 -12.91 -5.61 -7.71
C ILE A 91 -12.10 -5.01 -6.56
N SER A 92 -12.55 -3.91 -5.97
CA SER A 92 -11.89 -3.27 -4.83
C SER A 92 -11.85 -4.22 -3.63
N PHE A 93 -12.94 -4.91 -3.34
CA PHE A 93 -13.03 -5.86 -2.22
C PHE A 93 -12.06 -7.04 -2.37
N PHE A 94 -12.08 -7.73 -3.51
CA PHE A 94 -11.18 -8.85 -3.76
C PHE A 94 -9.72 -8.40 -3.88
N GLY A 95 -9.46 -7.24 -4.47
CA GLY A 95 -8.13 -6.64 -4.54
C GLY A 95 -7.53 -6.40 -3.15
N VAL A 96 -8.33 -5.88 -2.22
CA VAL A 96 -7.92 -5.66 -0.83
C VAL A 96 -7.57 -6.97 -0.13
N ILE A 97 -8.38 -8.01 -0.29
CA ILE A 97 -8.13 -9.32 0.33
C ILE A 97 -6.84 -9.93 -0.21
N GLY A 98 -6.69 -9.99 -1.53
CA GLY A 98 -5.50 -10.57 -2.17
C GLY A 98 -4.21 -9.84 -1.79
N PHE A 99 -4.23 -8.50 -1.88
CA PHE A 99 -3.10 -7.66 -1.51
C PHE A 99 -2.70 -7.87 -0.04
N SER A 100 -3.66 -7.82 0.88
CA SER A 100 -3.38 -7.99 2.31
C SER A 100 -2.82 -9.37 2.64
N ARG A 101 -3.34 -10.42 2.01
CA ARG A 101 -2.86 -11.78 2.25
C ARG A 101 -1.39 -11.93 1.91
N VAL A 102 -0.95 -11.39 0.78
CA VAL A 102 0.45 -11.43 0.36
C VAL A 102 1.35 -10.67 1.35
N TRP A 103 1.00 -9.44 1.70
CA TRP A 103 1.82 -8.63 2.59
C TRP A 103 1.85 -9.16 4.02
N LEU A 104 0.73 -9.64 4.55
CA LEU A 104 0.67 -10.22 5.89
C LEU A 104 1.48 -11.51 5.99
N SER A 105 1.52 -12.33 4.94
CA SER A 105 2.36 -13.54 4.94
C SER A 105 3.86 -13.23 5.01
N MET A 106 4.30 -12.12 4.42
CA MET A 106 5.70 -11.67 4.53
C MET A 106 6.03 -11.04 5.89
N LEU A 107 5.07 -10.31 6.48
CA LEU A 107 5.28 -9.62 7.75
C LEU A 107 5.45 -10.58 8.92
N TYR A 108 4.64 -11.62 8.96
CA TYR A 108 4.56 -12.56 10.08
C TYR A 108 5.18 -13.91 9.73
N GLY A 109 5.44 -14.70 10.75
CA GLY A 109 6.06 -16.02 10.62
C GLY A 109 7.45 -16.08 11.28
N GLN A 110 8.11 -17.21 11.08
CA GLN A 110 9.50 -17.35 11.53
C GLN A 110 10.42 -16.71 10.50
N PRO A 111 11.40 -15.90 10.94
CA PRO A 111 12.34 -15.27 10.03
C PRO A 111 13.16 -16.33 9.29
N THR A 112 13.21 -16.19 7.98
CA THR A 112 13.94 -17.12 7.09
C THR A 112 15.44 -16.81 7.04
N ILE A 113 15.84 -15.60 7.48
CA ILE A 113 17.22 -15.17 7.59
C ILE A 113 17.56 -14.86 9.05
N LYS A 114 18.78 -15.21 9.48
CA LYS A 114 19.22 -15.02 10.87
C LYS A 114 19.75 -13.62 11.18
N THR A 115 20.15 -12.86 10.17
CA THR A 115 20.75 -11.54 10.36
C THR A 115 19.91 -10.48 9.66
N SER A 116 19.47 -9.48 10.41
CA SER A 116 18.87 -8.28 9.83
C SER A 116 19.97 -7.38 9.27
N LYS A 117 19.98 -7.15 7.96
CA LYS A 117 20.65 -5.96 7.46
C LYS A 117 19.79 -4.77 7.87
N LEU A 118 20.37 -3.87 8.68
CA LEU A 118 19.70 -2.64 9.09
C LEU A 118 19.20 -1.89 7.84
N VAL A 119 17.91 -1.58 7.80
CA VAL A 119 17.38 -0.62 6.82
C VAL A 119 18.12 0.68 7.06
N PHE A 120 18.81 1.20 6.04
CA PHE A 120 19.56 2.43 6.15
C PHE A 120 18.61 3.56 6.57
N LYS A 121 19.06 4.47 7.44
CA LYS A 121 18.29 5.65 7.86
C LYS A 121 17.72 6.44 6.66
N LYS A 122 18.46 6.50 5.56
CA LYS A 122 18.04 7.15 4.30
C LYS A 122 16.79 6.51 3.71
N ASP A 123 16.73 5.18 3.66
CA ASP A 123 15.58 4.45 3.10
C ASP A 123 14.32 4.64 3.97
N PHE A 124 14.48 4.76 5.28
CA PHE A 124 13.39 5.10 6.19
C PHE A 124 12.84 6.51 5.93
N ILE A 125 13.72 7.49 5.73
CA ILE A 125 13.33 8.88 5.41
C ILE A 125 12.55 8.92 4.09
N ILE A 126 13.00 8.20 3.06
CA ILE A 126 12.31 8.12 1.76
C ILE A 126 10.91 7.50 1.93
N GLY A 127 10.79 6.39 2.65
CA GLY A 127 9.49 5.76 2.92
C GLY A 127 8.53 6.70 3.65
N PHE A 128 9.03 7.43 4.64
CA PHE A 128 8.24 8.40 5.40
C PHE A 128 7.83 9.62 4.55
N SER A 129 8.69 10.06 3.62
CA SER A 129 8.37 11.15 2.71
C SER A 129 7.22 10.80 1.74
N PHE A 130 7.12 9.56 1.26
CA PHE A 130 5.97 9.10 0.47
C PHE A 130 4.67 9.15 1.27
N ILE A 131 4.70 8.71 2.53
CA ILE A 131 3.53 8.73 3.40
C ILE A 131 3.10 10.19 3.67
N SER A 132 4.06 11.07 4.00
CA SER A 132 3.78 12.48 4.26
C SER A 132 3.22 13.21 3.03
N LEU A 133 3.70 12.88 1.83
CA LEU A 133 3.19 13.44 0.59
C LEU A 133 1.73 13.05 0.35
N LEU A 134 1.33 11.82 0.66
CA LEU A 134 -0.06 11.37 0.55
C LEU A 134 -0.97 12.08 1.57
N PHE A 135 -0.48 12.33 2.80
CA PHE A 135 -1.20 13.12 3.78
C PHE A 135 -1.32 14.60 3.36
N PHE A 136 -0.26 15.15 2.79
CA PHE A 136 -0.28 16.55 2.32
C PHE A 136 -1.30 16.75 1.19
N LEU A 137 -1.40 15.81 0.26
CA LEU A 137 -2.42 15.84 -0.79
C LEU A 137 -3.85 15.85 -0.22
N GLN A 138 -4.07 15.26 0.95
CA GLN A 138 -5.38 15.24 1.60
C GLN A 138 -5.82 16.62 2.11
N ILE A 139 -4.88 17.51 2.47
CA ILE A 139 -5.19 18.87 2.97
C ILE A 139 -5.75 19.75 1.84
N PHE A 140 -5.43 19.46 0.58
CA PHE A 140 -5.90 20.18 -0.60
C PHE A 140 -7.23 19.65 -1.17
N PHE A 141 -7.77 18.63 -0.53
CA PHE A 141 -9.02 17.96 -0.88
C PHE A 141 -10.03 17.98 0.26
#